data_ad75228ba856573266565b55ab7ae0ee
#
_entry.id   ad75228ba856573266565b55ab7ae0ee
#
_cell.length_a   1.000
_cell.length_b   1.000
_cell.length_c   1.000
_cell.angle_alpha   90.00
_cell.angle_beta   90.00
_cell.angle_gamma   90.00
#
_symmetry.space_group_name_H-M   'P 1'
#
loop_
_entity.id
_entity.type
_entity.pdbx_description
1 polymer ?
#
loop_
_entity_poly.entity_id
_entity_poly.type
_entity_poly.pdbx_seq_one_letter_code
_entity_poly.pdbx_strand_id
1 'polypeptide(L)'
;MSSLKTPMKMNKAFLYLLLAVSPLMGGEDISENKRLNLSGFSVEFGYSSRSFDGLKLSVDSFSRNYNSTKLIGEIFSVDPGAGSFEGLLDRSYDNGFVRKDDTGSIGGVTWFWGYDDIFQVDQDVITFTDTSGKDVDHKYSQITDHYSKEGSERGNGPMFSLSYQFKGSKSLSYSAGLNISNIRFDNSWGLSNFSAVRNTDVTQYIIEDSYNLLGSVPPEPPYTGKFSEPGVLIEAVPSERNISLQDYPNEKVQFNNQIDKDFEFSMTSFSPALTLSYGLKNFFLDFGFGPTVNVIDWKSNYSENLKSSDQNGESNILENWSDQSSGDDVVLGAFLQVSAGLNINNNWSLKAFTRKDWAKDFENEVGASRINFDLGGMSAGMSATFSF
;
A
#
# COMPACT_ATOMS: atom_id res chain seq x y z
N MET A 1 3.27 30.38 -9.70
CA MET A 1 2.33 30.68 -10.81
C MET A 1 1.02 30.04 -10.44
N SER A 2 0.00 30.84 -10.14
CA SER A 2 -1.31 30.41 -9.64
C SER A 2 -2.13 29.79 -10.76
N SER A 3 -2.52 28.53 -10.61
CA SER A 3 -3.48 27.90 -11.52
C SER A 3 -4.88 28.42 -11.21
N LEU A 4 -5.47 29.09 -12.18
CA LEU A 4 -6.87 29.50 -12.17
C LEU A 4 -7.78 28.26 -12.07
N LYS A 5 -8.53 28.16 -10.98
CA LYS A 5 -9.57 27.15 -10.79
C LYS A 5 -10.63 27.28 -11.89
N THR A 6 -10.87 26.20 -12.60
CA THR A 6 -11.92 26.06 -13.62
C THR A 6 -13.29 26.38 -12.99
N PRO A 7 -14.18 27.15 -13.65
CA PRO A 7 -15.49 27.47 -13.08
C PRO A 7 -16.34 26.21 -12.91
N MET A 8 -16.92 26.08 -11.74
CA MET A 8 -17.77 25.01 -11.26
C MET A 8 -18.94 24.76 -12.25
N LYS A 9 -18.94 23.60 -12.89
CA LYS A 9 -20.08 23.15 -13.69
C LYS A 9 -21.26 22.89 -12.76
N MET A 10 -22.19 23.81 -12.70
CA MET A 10 -23.46 23.67 -11.98
C MET A 10 -24.19 22.42 -12.47
N ASN A 11 -24.50 21.49 -11.55
CA ASN A 11 -25.12 20.22 -11.90
C ASN A 11 -26.46 20.46 -12.59
N LYS A 12 -26.66 19.96 -13.81
CA LYS A 12 -27.87 20.16 -14.60
C LYS A 12 -29.16 19.76 -13.87
N ALA A 13 -29.07 18.81 -12.93
CA ALA A 13 -30.20 18.42 -12.07
C ALA A 13 -30.70 19.56 -11.19
N PHE A 14 -29.83 20.45 -10.70
CA PHE A 14 -30.20 21.62 -9.90
C PHE A 14 -30.93 22.66 -10.75
N LEU A 15 -30.48 22.85 -11.99
CA LEU A 15 -31.13 23.76 -12.95
C LEU A 15 -32.53 23.25 -13.34
N TYR A 16 -32.70 21.93 -13.52
CA TYR A 16 -33.99 21.31 -13.81
C TYR A 16 -34.96 21.37 -12.62
N LEU A 17 -34.49 21.26 -11.38
CA LEU A 17 -35.32 21.44 -10.19
C LEU A 17 -35.81 22.89 -10.08
N LEU A 18 -34.96 23.89 -10.33
CA LEU A 18 -35.34 25.31 -10.39
C LEU A 18 -36.27 25.64 -11.53
N LEU A 19 -36.12 25.05 -12.70
CA LEU A 19 -36.97 25.24 -13.87
C LEU A 19 -38.31 24.51 -13.76
N ALA A 20 -38.39 23.39 -13.04
CA ALA A 20 -39.63 22.66 -12.79
C ALA A 20 -40.54 23.40 -11.80
N VAL A 21 -40.01 24.30 -10.99
CA VAL A 21 -40.78 25.11 -10.03
C VAL A 21 -41.31 26.42 -10.66
N SER A 22 -40.70 26.90 -11.75
CA SER A 22 -41.05 28.16 -12.39
C SER A 22 -42.46 28.22 -13.07
N PRO A 23 -43.05 27.14 -13.62
CA PRO A 23 -44.42 27.18 -14.15
C PRO A 23 -45.51 27.25 -13.09
N LEU A 24 -45.19 26.88 -11.83
CA LEU A 24 -46.13 26.90 -10.70
C LEU A 24 -46.33 28.31 -10.07
N MET A 25 -45.57 29.31 -10.53
CA MET A 25 -45.66 30.70 -10.07
C MET A 25 -46.69 31.57 -10.83
N GLY A 26 -47.53 30.96 -11.66
CA GLY A 26 -48.67 31.67 -12.32
C GLY A 26 -49.75 32.07 -11.32
N GLY A 27 -49.92 33.36 -11.17
CA GLY A 27 -50.76 34.12 -10.30
C GLY A 27 -52.10 33.55 -9.87
N GLU A 28 -52.10 32.81 -8.77
CA GLU A 28 -53.29 32.58 -7.94
C GLU A 28 -53.02 33.07 -6.53
N ASP A 29 -54.09 33.59 -5.88
CA ASP A 29 -54.07 34.09 -4.50
C ASP A 29 -53.22 33.23 -3.57
N ILE A 30 -52.22 33.86 -2.94
CA ILE A 30 -51.38 33.26 -1.91
C ILE A 30 -52.23 32.89 -0.71
N SER A 31 -52.79 31.68 -0.70
CA SER A 31 -53.52 31.17 0.48
C SER A 31 -52.53 30.96 1.62
N GLU A 32 -52.93 31.31 2.84
CA GLU A 32 -52.10 31.14 4.05
C GLU A 32 -51.60 29.70 4.18
N ASN A 33 -50.27 29.52 4.26
CA ASN A 33 -49.70 28.27 4.66
C ASN A 33 -49.82 28.13 6.16
N LYS A 34 -50.85 27.43 6.64
CA LYS A 34 -51.21 27.33 8.07
C LYS A 34 -50.03 26.85 8.93
N ARG A 35 -49.15 26.02 8.38
CA ARG A 35 -48.02 25.49 9.09
C ARG A 35 -46.97 26.55 9.47
N LEU A 36 -46.71 27.51 8.62
CA LEU A 36 -45.71 28.56 8.86
C LEU A 36 -46.15 29.59 9.95
N ASN A 37 -47.42 29.62 10.28
CA ASN A 37 -47.94 30.51 11.32
C ASN A 37 -47.91 29.93 12.74
N LEU A 38 -47.55 28.63 12.87
CA LEU A 38 -47.48 27.93 14.15
C LEU A 38 -46.04 27.92 14.65
N SER A 39 -45.83 28.13 15.94
CA SER A 39 -44.57 27.85 16.62
C SER A 39 -44.63 26.44 17.20
N GLY A 40 -43.57 25.66 17.08
CA GLY A 40 -43.56 24.32 17.62
C GLY A 40 -42.32 23.54 17.27
N PHE A 41 -42.23 22.36 17.87
CA PHE A 41 -41.15 21.41 17.56
C PHE A 41 -41.49 20.61 16.32
N SER A 42 -40.46 20.25 15.60
CA SER A 42 -40.52 19.26 14.50
C SER A 42 -39.35 18.29 14.53
N VAL A 43 -39.66 17.07 14.15
CA VAL A 43 -38.69 15.97 14.02
C VAL A 43 -38.68 15.54 12.56
N GLU A 44 -37.48 15.34 12.04
CA GLU A 44 -37.27 14.96 10.66
C GLU A 44 -36.41 13.72 10.57
N PHE A 45 -36.81 12.78 9.72
CA PHE A 45 -36.07 11.57 9.38
C PHE A 45 -35.87 11.49 7.88
N GLY A 46 -34.68 11.14 7.46
CA GLY A 46 -34.38 11.07 6.04
C GLY A 46 -33.19 10.20 5.74
N TYR A 47 -32.86 10.21 4.47
CA TYR A 47 -31.71 9.53 3.93
C TYR A 47 -30.99 10.46 2.96
N SER A 48 -29.66 10.49 3.03
CA SER A 48 -28.83 11.34 2.21
C SER A 48 -27.72 10.58 1.53
N SER A 49 -27.31 11.09 0.38
CA SER A 49 -26.14 10.66 -0.37
C SER A 49 -25.20 11.84 -0.51
N ARG A 50 -23.92 11.64 -0.22
CA ARG A 50 -22.87 12.66 -0.29
C ARG A 50 -21.77 12.24 -1.24
N SER A 51 -21.36 13.16 -2.12
CA SER A 51 -20.17 12.99 -2.97
C SER A 51 -18.95 13.51 -2.22
N PHE A 52 -17.90 12.70 -2.16
CA PHE A 52 -16.56 13.06 -1.73
C PHE A 52 -15.71 13.22 -2.98
N ASP A 53 -15.33 14.46 -3.28
CA ASP A 53 -14.57 14.77 -4.49
C ASP A 53 -13.07 14.77 -4.20
N GLY A 54 -12.26 14.62 -5.26
CA GLY A 54 -10.81 14.64 -5.16
C GLY A 54 -10.23 13.43 -4.42
N LEU A 55 -10.96 12.30 -4.35
CA LEU A 55 -10.39 11.08 -3.77
C LEU A 55 -9.17 10.67 -4.59
N LYS A 56 -8.02 10.71 -3.96
CA LYS A 56 -6.75 10.38 -4.56
C LYS A 56 -6.10 9.26 -3.78
N LEU A 57 -5.89 8.13 -4.43
CA LEU A 57 -5.02 7.08 -3.97
C LEU A 57 -3.67 7.23 -4.65
N SER A 58 -2.61 7.38 -3.89
CA SER A 58 -1.24 7.38 -4.40
C SER A 58 -0.42 6.30 -3.72
N VAL A 59 0.55 5.75 -4.44
CA VAL A 59 1.56 4.84 -3.92
C VAL A 59 2.92 5.37 -4.36
N ASP A 60 3.79 5.66 -3.41
CA ASP A 60 5.14 6.14 -3.67
C ASP A 60 6.08 4.95 -3.91
N SER A 61 7.17 5.18 -4.62
CA SER A 61 8.21 4.17 -4.81
C SER A 61 8.89 3.86 -3.47
N PHE A 62 9.13 2.59 -3.21
CA PHE A 62 9.80 2.14 -1.99
C PHE A 62 10.72 0.95 -2.28
N SER A 63 11.68 0.72 -1.39
CA SER A 63 12.53 -0.46 -1.44
C SER A 63 12.17 -1.43 -0.32
N ARG A 64 12.27 -2.73 -0.60
CA ARG A 64 12.08 -3.80 0.38
C ARG A 64 13.34 -4.65 0.44
N ASN A 65 13.76 -4.95 1.65
CA ASN A 65 14.73 -6.01 1.90
C ASN A 65 13.95 -7.27 2.31
N TYR A 66 14.29 -8.40 1.74
CA TYR A 66 13.63 -9.64 2.08
C TYR A 66 14.67 -10.74 2.36
N ASN A 67 14.24 -11.76 3.07
CA ASN A 67 15.11 -12.87 3.42
C ASN A 67 15.31 -13.78 2.17
N SER A 68 16.55 -13.83 1.66
CA SER A 68 16.93 -14.58 0.47
C SER A 68 16.59 -16.08 0.52
N THR A 69 16.49 -16.65 1.72
CA THR A 69 16.25 -18.09 1.91
C THR A 69 14.85 -18.55 1.47
N LYS A 70 13.89 -17.64 1.38
CA LYS A 70 12.51 -17.96 0.95
C LYS A 70 12.32 -17.91 -0.57
N LEU A 71 13.15 -17.19 -1.28
CA LEU A 71 12.96 -16.86 -2.70
C LEU A 71 13.71 -17.77 -3.65
N ILE A 72 14.71 -18.46 -3.15
CA ILE A 72 15.50 -19.41 -3.92
C ILE A 72 15.53 -20.67 -3.07
N GLY A 73 15.00 -21.77 -3.59
CA GLY A 73 15.05 -23.08 -2.94
C GLY A 73 16.46 -23.63 -2.75
N GLU A 74 17.49 -22.82 -2.92
CA GLU A 74 18.87 -23.17 -2.80
C GLU A 74 19.59 -22.16 -1.92
N ILE A 75 19.99 -22.60 -0.75
CA ILE A 75 20.90 -21.87 0.12
C ILE A 75 22.31 -22.11 -0.46
N PHE A 76 22.90 -21.09 -1.04
CA PHE A 76 24.29 -21.14 -1.42
C PHE A 76 25.20 -20.70 -0.25
N SER A 77 25.24 -21.43 0.81
CA SER A 77 26.40 -21.47 1.68
C SER A 77 27.12 -22.76 1.38
N VAL A 78 27.98 -22.75 0.42
CA VAL A 78 28.90 -23.88 0.21
C VAL A 78 30.09 -23.57 1.09
N ASP A 79 30.32 -24.42 2.09
CA ASP A 79 31.65 -24.47 2.74
C ASP A 79 32.68 -24.69 1.64
N PRO A 80 33.71 -23.83 1.52
CA PRO A 80 34.75 -24.04 0.56
C PRO A 80 35.34 -25.44 0.75
N GLY A 81 35.48 -26.21 -0.34
CA GLY A 81 36.09 -27.54 -0.32
C GLY A 81 37.54 -27.53 0.21
N ALA A 82 38.16 -26.36 0.12
CA ALA A 82 39.45 -26.08 0.75
C ALA A 82 39.43 -26.07 2.29
N GLY A 83 38.24 -25.90 2.92
CA GLY A 83 38.09 -25.90 4.39
C GLY A 83 38.93 -24.82 5.09
N SER A 84 39.28 -25.07 6.37
CA SER A 84 40.15 -24.18 7.14
C SER A 84 41.59 -24.18 6.62
N PHE A 85 42.26 -23.01 6.70
CA PHE A 85 43.69 -22.92 6.40
C PHE A 85 44.55 -23.72 7.37
N GLU A 86 44.16 -23.75 8.64
CA GLU A 86 44.94 -24.39 9.70
C GLU A 86 44.56 -25.87 9.89
N GLY A 87 45.56 -26.65 10.31
CA GLY A 87 45.38 -28.03 10.75
C GLY A 87 45.40 -29.05 9.63
N LEU A 88 45.56 -30.29 10.03
CA LEU A 88 45.56 -31.48 9.16
C LEU A 88 44.13 -31.85 8.81
N LEU A 89 43.67 -31.43 7.63
CA LEU A 89 42.30 -31.65 7.14
C LEU A 89 42.34 -32.33 5.77
N ASP A 90 41.29 -33.06 5.45
CA ASP A 90 41.01 -33.46 4.06
C ASP A 90 40.47 -32.29 3.29
N ARG A 91 41.21 -31.83 2.27
CA ARG A 91 40.84 -30.70 1.41
C ARG A 91 40.60 -31.16 -0.01
N SER A 92 39.54 -30.65 -0.60
CA SER A 92 39.22 -30.88 -2.01
C SER A 92 39.19 -29.54 -2.73
N TYR A 93 39.69 -29.52 -3.95
CA TYR A 93 39.80 -28.35 -4.81
C TYR A 93 39.21 -28.64 -6.17
N ASP A 94 38.93 -27.65 -6.95
CA ASP A 94 38.43 -27.82 -8.33
C ASP A 94 39.43 -28.59 -9.22
N ASN A 95 40.72 -28.48 -8.94
CA ASN A 95 41.82 -29.02 -9.72
C ASN A 95 42.67 -30.03 -8.92
N GLY A 96 42.11 -30.68 -7.89
CA GLY A 96 42.77 -31.70 -7.13
C GLY A 96 42.34 -31.85 -5.69
N PHE A 97 43.15 -32.49 -4.88
CA PHE A 97 42.91 -32.71 -3.46
C PHE A 97 44.18 -32.92 -2.66
N VAL A 98 44.16 -32.61 -1.36
CA VAL A 98 45.18 -32.97 -0.36
C VAL A 98 44.45 -33.55 0.86
N ARG A 99 44.78 -34.83 1.21
CA ARG A 99 44.10 -35.58 2.26
C ARG A 99 45.08 -36.27 3.17
N LYS A 100 44.61 -36.66 4.34
CA LYS A 100 45.37 -37.47 5.26
C LYS A 100 45.59 -38.88 4.67
N ASP A 101 46.83 -39.35 4.69
CA ASP A 101 47.17 -40.73 4.35
C ASP A 101 46.90 -41.71 5.52
N ASP A 102 47.21 -43.00 5.37
CA ASP A 102 46.94 -44.02 6.39
C ASP A 102 47.77 -43.86 7.68
N THR A 103 48.83 -43.04 7.66
CA THR A 103 49.60 -42.67 8.87
C THR A 103 48.91 -41.53 9.66
N GLY A 104 47.86 -40.92 9.12
CA GLY A 104 47.27 -39.70 9.63
C GLY A 104 48.11 -38.46 9.39
N SER A 105 48.96 -38.47 8.39
CA SER A 105 49.90 -37.41 7.99
C SER A 105 50.90 -37.07 9.10
N ILE A 106 51.54 -38.08 9.64
CA ILE A 106 52.58 -37.94 10.69
C ILE A 106 53.69 -37.02 10.17
N GLY A 107 54.12 -36.10 11.03
CA GLY A 107 55.17 -35.16 10.67
C GLY A 107 54.72 -33.98 9.81
N GLY A 108 53.41 -33.82 9.55
CA GLY A 108 52.88 -32.71 8.75
C GLY A 108 53.00 -32.88 7.25
N VAL A 109 53.25 -34.12 6.79
CA VAL A 109 53.39 -34.46 5.37
C VAL A 109 52.40 -35.53 4.96
N THR A 110 52.06 -35.61 3.69
CA THR A 110 51.13 -36.61 3.14
C THR A 110 51.55 -37.05 1.76
N TRP A 111 51.26 -38.31 1.42
CA TRP A 111 51.36 -38.83 0.04
C TRP A 111 49.99 -39.04 -0.60
N PHE A 112 48.88 -38.75 0.11
CA PHE A 112 47.53 -38.89 -0.41
C PHE A 112 47.02 -37.56 -0.94
N TRP A 113 47.47 -37.18 -2.12
CA TRP A 113 47.12 -35.99 -2.85
C TRP A 113 47.02 -36.30 -4.34
N GLY A 114 46.35 -35.39 -5.06
CA GLY A 114 46.20 -35.52 -6.51
C GLY A 114 46.03 -34.16 -7.16
N TYR A 115 46.47 -34.04 -8.42
CA TYR A 115 46.38 -32.81 -9.18
C TYR A 115 46.16 -33.12 -10.66
N ASP A 116 45.60 -32.17 -11.40
CA ASP A 116 45.09 -32.38 -12.74
C ASP A 116 46.00 -31.83 -13.83
N ASP A 117 46.80 -30.79 -13.57
CA ASP A 117 47.57 -30.07 -14.58
C ASP A 117 48.97 -29.69 -14.11
N ILE A 118 49.95 -29.80 -15.02
CA ILE A 118 51.34 -29.43 -14.73
C ILE A 118 51.52 -27.95 -14.42
N PHE A 119 50.64 -27.10 -14.91
CA PHE A 119 50.66 -25.65 -14.61
C PHE A 119 50.35 -25.33 -13.15
N GLN A 120 49.86 -26.31 -12.36
CA GLN A 120 49.71 -26.15 -10.93
C GLN A 120 51.05 -26.16 -10.19
N VAL A 121 52.10 -26.61 -10.82
CA VAL A 121 53.43 -26.74 -10.23
C VAL A 121 54.32 -25.59 -10.69
N ASP A 122 54.85 -24.85 -9.74
CA ASP A 122 55.88 -23.84 -9.97
C ASP A 122 57.05 -24.06 -8.99
N GLN A 123 58.18 -24.48 -9.54
CA GLN A 123 59.38 -24.84 -8.79
C GLN A 123 59.11 -25.90 -7.71
N ASP A 124 59.19 -25.56 -6.43
CA ASP A 124 58.99 -26.47 -5.29
C ASP A 124 57.61 -26.30 -4.62
N VAL A 125 56.66 -25.75 -5.34
CA VAL A 125 55.32 -25.47 -4.84
C VAL A 125 54.26 -25.99 -5.80
N ILE A 126 53.21 -26.60 -5.25
CA ILE A 126 52.00 -26.94 -5.99
C ILE A 126 50.83 -26.13 -5.47
N THR A 127 50.04 -25.52 -6.37
CA THR A 127 48.90 -24.65 -6.04
C THR A 127 47.59 -25.28 -6.47
N PHE A 128 46.65 -25.33 -5.56
CA PHE A 128 45.28 -25.80 -5.78
C PHE A 128 44.28 -24.62 -5.69
N THR A 129 43.27 -24.67 -6.52
CA THR A 129 42.26 -23.64 -6.60
C THR A 129 40.89 -24.21 -6.24
N ASP A 130 40.13 -23.48 -5.40
CA ASP A 130 38.74 -23.76 -5.05
C ASP A 130 37.89 -22.52 -5.27
N THR A 131 36.88 -22.66 -6.12
CA THR A 131 35.93 -21.59 -6.49
C THR A 131 34.51 -21.86 -5.98
N SER A 132 34.34 -22.80 -5.06
CA SER A 132 33.02 -23.25 -4.59
C SER A 132 32.33 -22.28 -3.64
N GLY A 133 33.08 -21.41 -2.96
CA GLY A 133 32.51 -20.43 -2.02
C GLY A 133 31.84 -19.29 -2.74
N LYS A 134 30.55 -19.01 -2.42
CA LYS A 134 29.80 -17.88 -2.96
C LYS A 134 29.00 -17.18 -1.88
N ASP A 135 29.09 -15.87 -1.85
CA ASP A 135 28.13 -15.02 -1.15
C ASP A 135 27.10 -14.46 -2.12
N VAL A 136 25.83 -14.57 -1.77
CA VAL A 136 24.73 -14.09 -2.60
C VAL A 136 23.91 -13.11 -1.79
N ASP A 137 23.87 -11.85 -2.23
CA ASP A 137 23.05 -10.81 -1.62
C ASP A 137 21.93 -10.41 -2.57
N HIS A 138 20.69 -10.54 -2.11
CA HIS A 138 19.51 -10.19 -2.88
C HIS A 138 18.90 -8.89 -2.34
N LYS A 139 18.92 -7.87 -3.17
CA LYS A 139 18.24 -6.59 -2.92
C LYS A 139 17.02 -6.47 -3.81
N TYR A 140 15.92 -6.11 -3.18
CA TYR A 140 14.65 -5.93 -3.85
C TYR A 140 14.25 -4.46 -3.86
N SER A 141 13.87 -3.95 -5.03
CA SER A 141 13.38 -2.59 -5.18
C SER A 141 12.21 -2.54 -6.14
N GLN A 142 11.23 -1.71 -5.84
CA GLN A 142 10.16 -1.39 -6.76
C GLN A 142 10.62 -0.29 -7.72
N ILE A 143 10.42 -0.51 -9.03
CA ILE A 143 10.79 0.44 -10.09
C ILE A 143 9.54 1.13 -10.63
N THR A 144 8.55 1.41 -9.91
CA THR A 144 7.44 2.19 -10.46
C THR A 144 7.56 3.63 -10.04
N ASP A 145 7.41 4.49 -11.03
CA ASP A 145 7.10 5.87 -10.79
C ASP A 145 5.82 5.96 -9.94
N HIS A 146 5.70 7.06 -9.24
CA HIS A 146 4.53 7.42 -8.47
C HIS A 146 3.23 7.02 -9.16
N TYR A 147 2.46 6.12 -8.54
CA TYR A 147 1.11 5.77 -8.99
C TYR A 147 0.11 6.70 -8.33
N SER A 148 -0.80 7.24 -9.12
CA SER A 148 -1.88 8.08 -8.61
C SER A 148 -3.16 7.80 -9.38
N LYS A 149 -4.23 7.50 -8.66
CA LYS A 149 -5.58 7.38 -9.21
C LYS A 149 -6.49 8.39 -8.52
N GLU A 150 -7.13 9.23 -9.31
CA GLU A 150 -8.10 10.22 -8.83
C GLU A 150 -9.52 9.80 -9.21
N GLY A 151 -10.45 10.10 -8.34
CA GLY A 151 -11.87 9.80 -8.53
C GLY A 151 -12.76 10.55 -7.57
N SER A 152 -13.99 10.16 -7.51
CA SER A 152 -14.96 10.61 -6.50
C SER A 152 -15.69 9.39 -5.96
N GLU A 153 -15.94 9.40 -4.66
CA GLU A 153 -16.72 8.36 -4.01
C GLU A 153 -18.04 8.91 -3.48
N ARG A 154 -18.99 8.03 -3.28
CA ARG A 154 -20.30 8.39 -2.80
C ARG A 154 -20.64 7.61 -1.55
N GLY A 155 -20.72 8.34 -0.43
CA GLY A 155 -21.23 7.80 0.82
C GLY A 155 -22.74 8.04 0.96
N ASN A 156 -23.38 7.14 1.67
CA ASN A 156 -24.83 7.20 1.91
C ASN A 156 -25.12 6.94 3.39
N GLY A 157 -26.25 7.47 3.87
CA GLY A 157 -26.68 7.18 5.21
C GLY A 157 -27.90 7.93 5.71
N PRO A 158 -28.35 7.54 6.91
CA PRO A 158 -29.52 8.14 7.55
C PRO A 158 -29.22 9.56 8.04
N MET A 159 -30.29 10.35 8.13
CA MET A 159 -30.28 11.65 8.78
C MET A 159 -31.45 11.79 9.72
N PHE A 160 -31.21 12.54 10.77
CA PHE A 160 -32.19 12.93 11.78
C PHE A 160 -32.06 14.43 12.05
N SER A 161 -33.20 15.14 12.25
CA SER A 161 -33.19 16.54 12.66
C SER A 161 -34.25 16.80 13.71
N LEU A 162 -33.88 17.63 14.66
CA LEU A 162 -34.80 18.22 15.62
C LEU A 162 -34.75 19.74 15.47
N SER A 163 -35.89 20.40 15.28
CA SER A 163 -35.93 21.84 15.13
C SER A 163 -37.11 22.45 15.86
N TYR A 164 -36.97 23.72 16.23
CA TYR A 164 -38.03 24.55 16.76
C TYR A 164 -38.34 25.70 15.79
N GLN A 165 -39.56 25.76 15.31
CA GLN A 165 -40.03 26.81 14.44
C GLN A 165 -40.56 27.97 15.28
N PHE A 166 -40.07 29.17 15.02
CA PHE A 166 -40.57 30.41 15.61
C PHE A 166 -41.81 30.87 14.85
N LYS A 167 -42.71 31.58 15.56
CA LYS A 167 -43.89 32.15 14.93
C LYS A 167 -43.47 33.12 13.82
N GLY A 168 -43.92 32.84 12.62
CA GLY A 168 -43.57 33.61 11.41
C GLY A 168 -44.71 34.55 10.95
N SER A 169 -44.57 35.01 9.72
CA SER A 169 -45.61 35.71 8.96
C SER A 169 -46.37 34.70 8.08
N LYS A 170 -47.35 35.18 7.32
CA LYS A 170 -48.18 34.34 6.44
C LYS A 170 -47.41 33.43 5.48
N SER A 171 -46.21 33.87 5.04
CA SER A 171 -45.42 33.15 4.05
C SER A 171 -43.98 32.90 4.50
N LEU A 172 -43.53 33.47 5.62
CA LEU A 172 -42.15 33.41 6.05
C LEU A 172 -42.03 32.98 7.51
N SER A 173 -41.20 32.00 7.80
CA SER A 173 -40.87 31.59 9.16
C SER A 173 -39.39 31.28 9.30
N TYR A 174 -38.93 31.21 10.53
CA TYR A 174 -37.56 30.82 10.86
C TYR A 174 -37.58 29.63 11.82
N SER A 175 -36.60 28.78 11.74
CA SER A 175 -36.40 27.71 12.71
C SER A 175 -34.92 27.59 13.10
N ALA A 176 -34.71 27.11 14.32
CA ALA A 176 -33.39 26.70 14.78
C ALA A 176 -33.43 25.22 15.15
N GLY A 177 -32.40 24.48 14.82
CA GLY A 177 -32.40 23.05 15.06
C GLY A 177 -31.00 22.43 15.04
N LEU A 178 -30.97 21.12 15.20
CA LEU A 178 -29.79 20.30 15.11
C LEU A 178 -30.03 19.17 14.08
N ASN A 179 -29.21 19.12 13.06
CA ASN A 179 -29.20 18.03 12.10
C ASN A 179 -28.07 17.07 12.46
N ILE A 180 -28.37 15.78 12.45
CA ILE A 180 -27.40 14.69 12.65
C ILE A 180 -27.48 13.80 11.42
N SER A 181 -26.34 13.51 10.80
CA SER A 181 -26.29 12.56 9.68
C SER A 181 -25.09 11.64 9.85
N ASN A 182 -25.23 10.40 9.42
CA ASN A 182 -24.13 9.45 9.37
C ASN A 182 -23.97 8.97 7.92
N ILE A 183 -22.83 9.25 7.33
CA ILE A 183 -22.49 8.88 5.94
C ILE A 183 -21.37 7.87 5.98
N ARG A 184 -21.52 6.80 5.19
CA ARG A 184 -20.51 5.72 5.10
C ARG A 184 -20.22 5.38 3.65
N PHE A 185 -18.97 5.04 3.40
CA PHE A 185 -18.54 4.36 2.18
C PHE A 185 -17.37 3.41 2.50
N ASP A 186 -17.24 2.40 1.68
CA ASP A 186 -16.12 1.47 1.65
C ASP A 186 -15.60 1.39 0.23
N ASN A 187 -14.31 1.21 0.09
CA ASN A 187 -13.68 1.06 -1.21
C ASN A 187 -12.47 0.12 -1.14
N SER A 188 -12.31 -0.66 -2.21
CA SER A 188 -11.18 -1.57 -2.39
C SER A 188 -10.50 -1.31 -3.72
N TRP A 189 -9.18 -1.15 -3.69
CA TRP A 189 -8.36 -0.94 -4.87
C TRP A 189 -7.36 -2.07 -5.01
N GLY A 190 -7.41 -2.78 -6.12
CA GLY A 190 -6.38 -3.71 -6.57
C GLY A 190 -5.47 -3.01 -7.58
N LEU A 191 -4.19 -2.92 -7.29
CA LEU A 191 -3.19 -2.30 -8.13
C LEU A 191 -2.26 -3.41 -8.61
N SER A 192 -2.45 -3.89 -9.83
CA SER A 192 -1.79 -5.06 -10.39
C SER A 192 -0.79 -4.65 -11.44
N ASN A 193 0.06 -3.80 -11.42
CA ASN A 193 1.05 -3.52 -12.48
C ASN A 193 2.30 -2.83 -11.96
N PHE A 194 2.64 -3.06 -10.71
CA PHE A 194 3.92 -2.62 -10.22
C PHE A 194 4.98 -3.64 -10.61
N SER A 195 6.00 -3.22 -11.32
CA SER A 195 7.17 -4.03 -11.52
C SER A 195 8.10 -3.87 -10.32
N ALA A 196 8.57 -4.98 -9.85
CA ALA A 196 9.59 -5.04 -8.82
C ALA A 196 10.84 -5.68 -9.39
N VAL A 197 11.99 -5.24 -8.94
CA VAL A 197 13.28 -5.74 -9.40
C VAL A 197 14.04 -6.33 -8.24
N ARG A 198 14.51 -7.54 -8.43
CA ARG A 198 15.52 -8.15 -7.60
C ARG A 198 16.89 -7.90 -8.24
N ASN A 199 17.76 -7.25 -7.52
CA ASN A 199 19.18 -7.20 -7.84
C ASN A 199 19.86 -8.31 -7.02
N THR A 200 20.62 -9.15 -7.70
CA THR A 200 21.39 -10.22 -7.07
C THR A 200 22.85 -9.90 -7.23
N ASP A 201 23.52 -9.60 -6.13
CA ASP A 201 24.96 -9.44 -6.06
C ASP A 201 25.56 -10.78 -5.68
N VAL A 202 26.43 -11.31 -6.51
CA VAL A 202 27.12 -12.58 -6.27
C VAL A 202 28.62 -12.30 -6.19
N THR A 203 29.20 -12.61 -5.04
CA THR A 203 30.64 -12.56 -4.83
C THR A 203 31.14 -13.97 -4.66
N GLN A 204 32.03 -14.40 -5.55
CA GLN A 204 32.70 -15.72 -5.50
C GLN A 204 34.03 -15.57 -4.79
N TYR A 205 34.29 -16.49 -3.87
CA TYR A 205 35.60 -16.64 -3.26
C TYR A 205 36.46 -17.58 -4.14
N ILE A 206 37.63 -17.11 -4.50
CA ILE A 206 38.66 -17.94 -5.17
C ILE A 206 39.74 -18.14 -4.14
N ILE A 207 39.86 -19.36 -3.66
CA ILE A 207 40.88 -19.78 -2.70
C ILE A 207 42.00 -20.49 -3.46
N GLU A 208 43.21 -20.02 -3.30
CA GLU A 208 44.40 -20.64 -3.83
C GLU A 208 45.30 -21.07 -2.67
N ASP A 209 45.42 -22.39 -2.47
CA ASP A 209 46.27 -22.97 -1.45
C ASP A 209 47.55 -23.54 -2.09
N SER A 210 48.69 -23.09 -1.60
CA SER A 210 50.01 -23.54 -2.03
C SER A 210 50.61 -24.49 -1.02
N TYR A 211 51.17 -25.59 -1.53
CA TYR A 211 51.81 -26.64 -0.76
C TYR A 211 53.25 -26.84 -1.21
N ASN A 212 54.14 -27.03 -0.27
CA ASN A 212 55.55 -27.28 -0.54
C ASN A 212 55.79 -28.72 -0.96
N LEU A 213 56.50 -28.92 -2.07
CA LEU A 213 56.85 -30.23 -2.61
C LEU A 213 58.07 -30.86 -1.89
N LEU A 214 58.68 -30.15 -0.97
CA LEU A 214 59.85 -30.63 -0.16
C LEU A 214 61.01 -31.09 -1.01
N GLY A 215 61.21 -30.47 -2.16
CA GLY A 215 62.24 -30.88 -3.12
C GLY A 215 61.88 -32.14 -3.90
N SER A 216 60.68 -32.65 -3.82
CA SER A 216 60.23 -33.82 -4.57
C SER A 216 59.78 -33.41 -5.98
N VAL A 217 60.00 -34.29 -6.94
CA VAL A 217 59.46 -34.10 -8.30
C VAL A 217 58.11 -34.74 -8.38
N PRO A 218 57.07 -33.95 -8.69
CA PRO A 218 55.67 -34.42 -8.79
C PRO A 218 55.56 -35.41 -9.98
N PRO A 219 54.75 -36.47 -9.88
CA PRO A 219 54.43 -37.34 -11.01
C PRO A 219 53.70 -36.56 -12.12
N GLU A 220 53.70 -37.10 -13.35
CA GLU A 220 52.93 -36.48 -14.46
C GLU A 220 51.44 -36.40 -14.17
N PRO A 221 50.79 -35.29 -14.47
CA PRO A 221 49.35 -35.14 -14.31
C PRO A 221 48.56 -35.87 -15.42
N PRO A 222 47.30 -36.30 -15.20
CA PRO A 222 46.62 -36.24 -13.90
C PRO A 222 47.17 -37.28 -12.91
N TYR A 223 47.53 -36.84 -11.73
CA TYR A 223 48.04 -37.70 -10.68
C TYR A 223 47.03 -37.88 -9.56
N THR A 224 46.94 -39.13 -9.06
CA THR A 224 46.11 -39.44 -7.91
C THR A 224 46.88 -40.40 -6.98
N GLY A 225 47.30 -39.87 -5.85
CA GLY A 225 47.92 -40.67 -4.78
C GLY A 225 46.89 -41.62 -4.15
N LYS A 226 47.38 -42.63 -3.45
CA LYS A 226 46.52 -43.61 -2.78
C LYS A 226 46.67 -43.52 -1.26
N PHE A 227 45.56 -43.76 -0.55
CA PHE A 227 45.52 -43.68 0.91
C PHE A 227 46.56 -44.57 1.60
N SER A 228 46.69 -45.83 1.19
CA SER A 228 47.51 -46.84 1.87
C SER A 228 48.82 -47.19 1.18
N GLU A 229 49.13 -46.55 0.04
CA GLU A 229 50.35 -46.81 -0.69
C GLU A 229 51.26 -45.59 -0.62
N PRO A 230 52.53 -45.74 -0.13
CA PRO A 230 53.44 -44.62 -0.10
C PRO A 230 53.70 -44.05 -1.50
N GLY A 231 53.64 -42.74 -1.59
CA GLY A 231 53.82 -41.93 -2.79
C GLY A 231 54.76 -40.74 -2.55
N VAL A 232 54.73 -39.80 -3.46
CA VAL A 232 55.46 -38.54 -3.31
C VAL A 232 54.90 -37.75 -2.15
N LEU A 233 55.79 -37.31 -1.25
CA LEU A 233 55.40 -36.53 -0.08
C LEU A 233 55.32 -35.04 -0.41
N ILE A 234 54.26 -34.40 0.07
CA ILE A 234 54.12 -32.94 0.12
C ILE A 234 53.71 -32.51 1.53
N GLU A 235 53.74 -31.22 1.83
CA GLU A 235 53.13 -30.72 3.06
C GLU A 235 51.63 -31.06 3.11
N ALA A 236 51.13 -31.44 4.28
CA ALA A 236 49.71 -31.79 4.49
C ALA A 236 48.85 -30.60 4.87
N VAL A 237 49.48 -29.46 5.14
CA VAL A 237 48.84 -28.17 5.44
C VAL A 237 49.37 -27.16 4.44
N PRO A 238 48.53 -26.28 3.89
CA PRO A 238 48.98 -25.24 2.97
C PRO A 238 50.05 -24.37 3.63
N SER A 239 51.15 -24.11 2.90
CA SER A 239 52.15 -23.13 3.33
C SER A 239 51.71 -21.70 3.14
N GLU A 240 50.84 -21.46 2.16
CA GLU A 240 50.26 -20.15 1.86
C GLU A 240 48.82 -20.32 1.37
N ARG A 241 47.93 -19.37 1.76
CA ARG A 241 46.57 -19.25 1.22
C ARG A 241 46.37 -17.84 0.71
N ASN A 242 45.98 -17.73 -0.54
CA ASN A 242 45.47 -16.51 -1.16
C ASN A 242 43.96 -16.60 -1.30
N ILE A 243 43.26 -15.56 -0.90
CA ILE A 243 41.80 -15.44 -1.11
C ILE A 243 41.57 -14.20 -1.96
N SER A 244 41.03 -14.39 -3.14
CA SER A 244 40.58 -13.32 -3.99
C SER A 244 39.05 -13.34 -4.11
N LEU A 245 38.46 -12.18 -4.33
CA LEU A 245 37.02 -12.02 -4.49
C LEU A 245 36.74 -11.66 -5.94
N GLN A 246 35.82 -12.36 -6.55
CA GLN A 246 35.34 -12.06 -7.89
C GLN A 246 33.86 -11.71 -7.84
N ASP A 247 33.55 -10.44 -8.12
CA ASP A 247 32.17 -10.00 -8.25
C ASP A 247 31.63 -10.38 -9.62
N TYR A 248 30.50 -11.01 -9.64
CA TYR A 248 29.75 -11.29 -10.86
C TYR A 248 28.77 -10.14 -11.17
N PRO A 249 28.49 -9.92 -12.47
CA PRO A 249 27.53 -8.90 -12.86
C PRO A 249 26.18 -9.13 -12.18
N ASN A 250 25.61 -8.05 -11.69
CA ASN A 250 24.28 -8.03 -11.09
C ASN A 250 23.24 -8.68 -12.01
N GLU A 251 22.64 -9.76 -11.57
CA GLU A 251 21.47 -10.31 -12.23
C GLU A 251 20.23 -9.53 -11.81
N LYS A 252 19.51 -8.96 -12.79
CA LYS A 252 18.26 -8.25 -12.58
C LYS A 252 17.10 -9.12 -13.00
N VAL A 253 16.26 -9.49 -12.05
CA VAL A 253 15.04 -10.24 -12.31
C VAL A 253 13.83 -9.34 -12.01
N GLN A 254 12.90 -9.24 -12.95
CA GLN A 254 11.65 -8.50 -12.78
C GLN A 254 10.56 -9.41 -12.24
N PHE A 255 9.81 -8.91 -11.29
CA PHE A 255 8.65 -9.56 -10.72
C PHE A 255 7.45 -8.63 -10.78
N ASN A 256 6.27 -9.20 -10.73
CA ASN A 256 5.03 -8.45 -10.58
C ASN A 256 4.74 -8.26 -9.09
N ASN A 257 4.42 -7.04 -8.71
CA ASN A 257 3.95 -6.73 -7.37
C ASN A 257 2.49 -6.29 -7.44
N GLN A 258 1.65 -6.92 -6.64
CA GLN A 258 0.26 -6.56 -6.49
C GLN A 258 0.05 -5.89 -5.15
N ILE A 259 -0.56 -4.71 -5.17
CA ILE A 259 -0.95 -3.98 -3.97
C ILE A 259 -2.47 -3.95 -3.91
N ASP A 260 -3.01 -4.40 -2.79
CA ASP A 260 -4.43 -4.33 -2.48
C ASP A 260 -4.63 -3.36 -1.30
N LYS A 261 -5.57 -2.45 -1.47
CA LYS A 261 -5.88 -1.42 -0.48
C LYS A 261 -7.37 -1.39 -0.21
N ASP A 262 -7.76 -1.64 1.04
CA ASP A 262 -9.12 -1.47 1.51
C ASP A 262 -9.21 -0.24 2.40
N PHE A 263 -10.29 0.50 2.26
CA PHE A 263 -10.57 1.69 3.04
C PHE A 263 -12.04 1.78 3.40
N GLU A 264 -12.33 1.79 4.69
CA GLU A 264 -13.65 1.98 5.26
C GLU A 264 -13.70 3.36 5.91
N PHE A 265 -14.76 4.10 5.63
CA PHE A 265 -14.95 5.46 6.13
C PHE A 265 -16.37 5.68 6.63
N SER A 266 -16.49 6.26 7.81
CA SER A 266 -17.74 6.68 8.41
C SER A 266 -17.61 8.08 8.96
N MET A 267 -18.57 8.95 8.66
CA MET A 267 -18.60 10.32 9.16
C MET A 267 -19.96 10.63 9.77
N THR A 268 -19.97 10.95 11.05
CA THR A 268 -21.14 11.46 11.77
C THR A 268 -21.04 12.96 11.89
N SER A 269 -21.98 13.69 11.27
CA SER A 269 -22.02 15.15 11.28
C SER A 269 -23.09 15.67 12.22
N PHE A 270 -22.71 16.55 13.13
CA PHE A 270 -23.59 17.33 13.99
C PHE A 270 -23.62 18.76 13.48
N SER A 271 -24.79 19.23 13.05
CA SER A 271 -24.95 20.50 12.35
C SER A 271 -26.07 21.36 12.99
N PRO A 272 -25.72 22.23 13.95
CA PRO A 272 -26.65 23.29 14.36
C PRO A 272 -27.04 24.12 13.14
N ALA A 273 -28.35 24.35 12.96
CA ALA A 273 -28.90 24.97 11.77
C ALA A 273 -29.83 26.14 12.11
N LEU A 274 -29.69 27.20 11.35
CA LEU A 274 -30.73 28.21 11.22
C LEU A 274 -31.39 28.06 9.85
N THR A 275 -32.70 27.97 9.80
CA THR A 275 -33.47 27.78 8.56
C THR A 275 -34.47 28.87 8.37
N LEU A 276 -34.50 29.43 7.17
CA LEU A 276 -35.50 30.33 6.68
C LEU A 276 -36.45 29.56 5.77
N SER A 277 -37.76 29.57 6.06
CA SER A 277 -38.76 28.83 5.29
C SER A 277 -39.73 29.81 4.62
N TYR A 278 -39.93 29.62 3.31
CA TYR A 278 -40.91 30.37 2.52
C TYR A 278 -41.99 29.42 2.01
N GLY A 279 -43.26 29.71 2.36
CA GLY A 279 -44.38 28.84 2.06
C GLY A 279 -45.29 29.38 0.97
N LEU A 280 -45.69 28.47 0.08
CA LEU A 280 -46.62 28.68 -1.04
C LEU A 280 -47.69 27.59 -0.98
N LYS A 281 -48.87 27.91 -0.42
CA LYS A 281 -49.96 26.92 -0.24
C LYS A 281 -49.44 25.64 0.47
N ASN A 282 -49.42 24.53 -0.25
CA ASN A 282 -48.93 23.24 0.25
C ASN A 282 -47.42 23.04 0.01
N PHE A 283 -46.78 23.90 -0.76
CA PHE A 283 -45.32 23.86 -1.01
C PHE A 283 -44.59 24.79 -0.05
N PHE A 284 -43.30 24.44 0.19
CA PHE A 284 -42.40 25.35 0.90
C PHE A 284 -40.97 25.18 0.36
N LEU A 285 -40.19 26.24 0.53
CA LEU A 285 -38.76 26.28 0.24
C LEU A 285 -38.03 26.63 1.53
N ASP A 286 -36.99 25.86 1.88
CA ASP A 286 -36.17 26.12 3.05
C ASP A 286 -34.75 26.47 2.62
N PHE A 287 -34.15 27.45 3.31
CA PHE A 287 -32.73 27.81 3.21
C PHE A 287 -32.13 27.66 4.59
N GLY A 288 -31.27 26.65 4.75
CA GLY A 288 -30.60 26.32 6.00
C GLY A 288 -29.10 26.57 5.90
N PHE A 289 -28.51 27.03 7.00
CA PHE A 289 -27.09 27.21 7.12
C PHE A 289 -26.62 27.04 8.57
N GLY A 290 -25.34 26.77 8.76
CA GLY A 290 -24.75 26.66 10.09
C GLY A 290 -23.38 26.05 10.10
N PRO A 291 -22.76 25.98 11.28
CA PRO A 291 -21.54 25.21 11.46
C PRO A 291 -21.84 23.71 11.45
N THR A 292 -20.77 22.91 11.25
CA THR A 292 -20.85 21.45 11.39
C THR A 292 -19.63 20.93 12.14
N VAL A 293 -19.85 19.92 12.98
CA VAL A 293 -18.81 19.13 13.65
C VAL A 293 -18.90 17.73 13.07
N ASN A 294 -17.85 17.30 12.38
CA ASN A 294 -17.78 15.99 11.76
C ASN A 294 -16.89 15.09 12.61
N VAL A 295 -17.44 14.03 13.14
CA VAL A 295 -16.72 12.95 13.80
C VAL A 295 -16.49 11.87 12.76
N ILE A 296 -15.24 11.55 12.51
CA ILE A 296 -14.79 10.65 11.48
C ILE A 296 -14.23 9.40 12.14
N ASP A 297 -14.64 8.22 11.66
CA ASP A 297 -14.03 6.95 11.93
C ASP A 297 -13.54 6.33 10.63
N TRP A 298 -12.33 5.82 10.61
CA TRP A 298 -11.76 5.21 9.43
C TRP A 298 -10.93 3.97 9.75
N LYS A 299 -10.89 3.05 8.81
CA LYS A 299 -10.03 1.87 8.83
C LYS A 299 -9.41 1.66 7.46
N SER A 300 -8.14 1.38 7.44
CA SER A 300 -7.34 1.24 6.23
C SER A 300 -6.46 0.02 6.33
N ASN A 301 -6.59 -0.90 5.37
CA ASN A 301 -5.76 -2.09 5.24
C ASN A 301 -4.91 -1.97 3.97
N TYR A 302 -3.67 -2.36 4.08
CA TYR A 302 -2.71 -2.42 2.99
C TYR A 302 -2.14 -3.83 2.93
N SER A 303 -2.12 -4.41 1.75
CA SER A 303 -1.49 -5.70 1.48
C SER A 303 -0.70 -5.61 0.18
N GLU A 304 0.50 -6.12 0.21
CA GLU A 304 1.43 -6.14 -0.92
C GLU A 304 1.90 -7.57 -1.14
N ASN A 305 1.74 -8.09 -2.34
CA ASN A 305 2.11 -9.43 -2.73
C ASN A 305 3.12 -9.40 -3.87
N LEU A 306 4.33 -9.84 -3.58
CA LEU A 306 5.32 -10.09 -4.61
C LEU A 306 5.02 -11.42 -5.29
N LYS A 307 4.85 -11.40 -6.61
CA LYS A 307 4.50 -12.58 -7.41
C LYS A 307 5.56 -12.88 -8.46
N SER A 308 5.92 -14.14 -8.58
CA SER A 308 6.62 -14.67 -9.75
C SER A 308 5.60 -15.36 -10.67
N SER A 309 5.80 -15.22 -11.97
CA SER A 309 5.07 -16.04 -12.95
C SER A 309 6.01 -17.13 -13.47
N ASP A 310 5.54 -18.36 -13.49
CA ASP A 310 6.25 -19.45 -14.14
C ASP A 310 6.05 -19.41 -15.67
N GLN A 311 6.71 -20.33 -16.38
CA GLN A 311 6.60 -20.45 -17.84
C GLN A 311 5.18 -20.85 -18.32
N ASN A 312 4.34 -21.38 -17.44
CA ASN A 312 2.95 -21.76 -17.71
C ASN A 312 1.98 -20.63 -17.38
N GLY A 313 2.46 -19.50 -16.82
CA GLY A 313 1.63 -18.38 -16.37
C GLY A 313 1.01 -18.56 -14.99
N GLU A 314 1.38 -19.60 -14.23
CA GLU A 314 0.98 -19.73 -12.84
C GLU A 314 1.73 -18.70 -11.99
N SER A 315 0.97 -18.00 -11.14
CA SER A 315 1.49 -16.94 -10.29
C SER A 315 1.66 -17.45 -8.86
N ASN A 316 2.91 -17.50 -8.40
CA ASN A 316 3.25 -17.86 -7.03
C ASN A 316 3.54 -16.59 -6.21
N ILE A 317 2.98 -16.50 -5.00
CA ILE A 317 3.33 -15.45 -4.05
C ILE A 317 4.67 -15.81 -3.41
N LEU A 318 5.66 -14.96 -3.62
CA LEU A 318 7.00 -15.11 -3.06
C LEU A 318 7.10 -14.51 -1.66
N GLU A 319 6.51 -13.33 -1.47
CA GLU A 319 6.52 -12.61 -0.20
C GLU A 319 5.23 -11.78 -0.06
N ASN A 320 4.82 -11.55 1.17
CA ASN A 320 3.66 -10.74 1.50
C ASN A 320 4.02 -9.75 2.60
N TRP A 321 3.61 -8.50 2.42
CA TRP A 321 3.69 -7.45 3.44
C TRP A 321 2.29 -6.91 3.67
N SER A 322 1.93 -6.69 4.93
CA SER A 322 0.64 -6.12 5.29
C SER A 322 0.82 -5.07 6.37
N ASP A 323 0.00 -4.03 6.28
CA ASP A 323 -0.09 -2.98 7.29
C ASP A 323 -1.56 -2.60 7.47
N GLN A 324 -1.92 -2.19 8.68
CA GLN A 324 -3.27 -1.80 9.04
C GLN A 324 -3.22 -0.58 9.94
N SER A 325 -4.06 0.40 9.66
CA SER A 325 -4.26 1.55 10.53
C SER A 325 -5.74 1.88 10.64
N SER A 326 -6.14 2.41 11.78
CA SER A 326 -7.48 2.91 12.03
C SER A 326 -7.39 4.09 12.98
N GLY A 327 -8.37 4.97 12.92
CA GLY A 327 -8.40 6.14 13.81
C GLY A 327 -9.72 6.85 13.76
N ASP A 328 -9.81 7.85 14.61
CA ASP A 328 -10.91 8.81 14.68
C ASP A 328 -10.35 10.23 14.59
N ASP A 329 -11.15 11.14 14.05
CA ASP A 329 -10.81 12.56 13.98
C ASP A 329 -12.07 13.41 14.11
N VAL A 330 -11.90 14.67 14.53
CA VAL A 330 -12.97 15.66 14.64
C VAL A 330 -12.63 16.86 13.79
N VAL A 331 -13.47 17.09 12.75
CA VAL A 331 -13.25 18.16 11.79
C VAL A 331 -14.40 19.17 11.82
N LEU A 332 -14.05 20.44 11.99
CA LEU A 332 -14.99 21.54 11.94
C LEU A 332 -15.25 21.96 10.48
N GLY A 333 -16.48 22.36 10.22
CA GLY A 333 -16.91 22.85 8.92
C GLY A 333 -18.11 23.78 8.98
N ALA A 334 -18.68 24.05 7.83
CA ALA A 334 -19.90 24.82 7.67
C ALA A 334 -20.73 24.23 6.52
N PHE A 335 -22.03 24.54 6.50
CA PHE A 335 -22.89 24.06 5.43
C PHE A 335 -23.90 25.14 4.99
N LEU A 336 -24.36 24.96 3.76
CA LEU A 336 -25.50 25.62 3.17
C LEU A 336 -26.43 24.55 2.58
N GLN A 337 -27.72 24.62 2.89
CA GLN A 337 -28.75 23.68 2.43
C GLN A 337 -29.92 24.42 1.78
N VAL A 338 -30.41 23.90 0.69
CA VAL A 338 -31.65 24.31 0.05
C VAL A 338 -32.56 23.09 -0.03
N SER A 339 -33.82 23.27 0.39
CA SER A 339 -34.81 22.20 0.34
C SER A 339 -36.10 22.70 -0.28
N ALA A 340 -36.82 21.81 -0.95
CA ALA A 340 -38.18 22.01 -1.43
C ALA A 340 -39.07 20.89 -0.89
N GLY A 341 -40.28 21.26 -0.41
CA GLY A 341 -41.16 20.27 0.21
C GLY A 341 -42.61 20.50 0.00
N LEU A 342 -43.39 19.48 0.37
CA LEU A 342 -44.83 19.41 0.30
C LEU A 342 -45.40 19.12 1.68
N ASN A 343 -46.36 19.92 2.13
CA ASN A 343 -47.19 19.58 3.28
C ASN A 343 -48.28 18.60 2.87
N ILE A 344 -48.24 17.39 3.43
CA ILE A 344 -49.24 16.33 3.21
C ILE A 344 -50.48 16.67 4.03
N ASN A 345 -50.28 17.10 5.27
CA ASN A 345 -51.31 17.56 6.18
C ASN A 345 -50.70 18.57 7.20
N ASN A 346 -51.43 18.93 8.25
CA ASN A 346 -50.98 19.92 9.23
C ASN A 346 -49.72 19.49 10.00
N ASN A 347 -49.48 18.19 10.14
CA ASN A 347 -48.39 17.64 10.92
C ASN A 347 -47.26 17.03 10.06
N TRP A 348 -47.59 16.48 8.87
CA TRP A 348 -46.61 15.77 8.03
C TRP A 348 -46.25 16.57 6.79
N SER A 349 -44.95 16.55 6.48
CA SER A 349 -44.44 17.04 5.20
C SER A 349 -43.33 16.12 4.67
N LEU A 350 -43.16 16.13 3.36
CA LEU A 350 -42.02 15.52 2.65
C LEU A 350 -41.16 16.59 2.02
N LYS A 351 -39.86 16.44 2.05
CA LYS A 351 -38.94 17.35 1.38
C LYS A 351 -37.80 16.63 0.71
N ALA A 352 -37.31 17.21 -0.37
CA ALA A 352 -36.03 16.89 -0.99
C ALA A 352 -35.08 18.06 -0.72
N PHE A 353 -33.81 17.79 -0.54
CA PHE A 353 -32.79 18.78 -0.26
C PHE A 353 -31.50 18.55 -1.05
N THR A 354 -30.77 19.63 -1.23
CA THR A 354 -29.37 19.62 -1.60
C THR A 354 -28.58 20.46 -0.62
N ARG A 355 -27.38 20.03 -0.28
CA ARG A 355 -26.54 20.67 0.73
C ARG A 355 -25.09 20.70 0.24
N LYS A 356 -24.43 21.85 0.37
CA LYS A 356 -22.98 21.99 0.21
C LYS A 356 -22.35 22.13 1.58
N ASP A 357 -21.36 21.29 1.82
CA ASP A 357 -20.51 21.36 3.00
C ASP A 357 -19.11 21.86 2.62
N TRP A 358 -18.47 22.54 3.56
CA TRP A 358 -17.08 22.97 3.53
C TRP A 358 -16.40 22.43 4.79
N ALA A 359 -15.35 21.66 4.62
CA ALA A 359 -14.55 21.09 5.69
C ALA A 359 -13.11 20.94 5.20
N LYS A 360 -12.19 20.65 6.10
CA LYS A 360 -10.78 20.37 5.76
C LYS A 360 -10.67 19.02 5.06
N ASP A 361 -9.65 18.85 4.21
CA ASP A 361 -9.34 17.59 3.55
C ASP A 361 -8.95 16.51 4.57
N PHE A 362 -9.29 15.27 4.26
CA PHE A 362 -8.84 14.08 4.96
C PHE A 362 -7.60 13.53 4.27
N GLU A 363 -6.61 13.12 5.07
CA GLU A 363 -5.40 12.46 4.58
C GLU A 363 -5.02 11.30 5.50
N ASN A 364 -4.64 10.17 4.92
CA ASN A 364 -4.20 8.97 5.63
C ASN A 364 -3.10 8.24 4.86
N GLU A 365 -2.09 7.77 5.59
CA GLU A 365 -0.99 6.96 5.07
C GLU A 365 -0.95 5.60 5.77
N VAL A 366 -0.88 4.51 4.99
CA VAL A 366 -0.73 3.13 5.48
C VAL A 366 0.12 2.33 4.50
N GLY A 367 1.18 1.73 4.99
CA GLY A 367 2.19 1.10 4.16
C GLY A 367 2.85 2.13 3.23
N ALA A 368 2.94 1.82 1.94
CA ALA A 368 3.44 2.74 0.91
C ALA A 368 2.31 3.57 0.26
N SER A 369 1.08 3.47 0.74
CA SER A 369 -0.08 4.11 0.13
C SER A 369 -0.59 5.29 0.94
N ARG A 370 -1.02 6.34 0.22
CA ARG A 370 -1.65 7.54 0.77
C ARG A 370 -3.02 7.74 0.15
N ILE A 371 -4.02 8.02 0.99
CA ILE A 371 -5.37 8.40 0.59
C ILE A 371 -5.62 9.84 1.03
N ASN A 372 -6.12 10.65 0.11
CA ASN A 372 -6.52 12.03 0.36
C ASN A 372 -7.85 12.33 -0.35
N PHE A 373 -8.77 13.07 0.29
CA PHE A 373 -10.00 13.55 -0.32
C PHE A 373 -10.61 14.75 0.44
N ASP A 374 -11.40 15.56 -0.28
CA ASP A 374 -12.14 16.69 0.28
C ASP A 374 -13.32 16.17 1.13
N LEU A 375 -13.30 16.46 2.43
CA LEU A 375 -14.42 16.19 3.33
C LEU A 375 -15.59 17.15 3.11
N GLY A 376 -15.39 18.26 2.45
CA GLY A 376 -16.44 19.08 1.87
C GLY A 376 -17.18 18.28 0.79
N GLY A 377 -18.19 18.82 0.18
CA GLY A 377 -18.86 18.10 -0.90
C GLY A 377 -20.31 18.49 -1.03
N MET A 378 -20.97 17.85 -2.00
CA MET A 378 -22.39 18.02 -2.24
C MET A 378 -23.15 16.82 -1.71
N SER A 379 -24.21 17.07 -0.95
CA SER A 379 -25.16 16.04 -0.52
C SER A 379 -26.53 16.29 -1.14
N ALA A 380 -27.25 15.23 -1.41
CA ALA A 380 -28.67 15.30 -1.76
C ALA A 380 -29.44 14.22 -1.01
N GLY A 381 -30.69 14.49 -0.68
CA GLY A 381 -31.49 13.53 0.06
C GLY A 381 -32.96 13.84 0.09
N MET A 382 -33.68 12.98 0.76
CA MET A 382 -35.12 13.11 1.00
C MET A 382 -35.44 12.84 2.46
N SER A 383 -36.46 13.52 2.98
CA SER A 383 -36.87 13.37 4.36
C SER A 383 -38.36 13.55 4.55
N ALA A 384 -38.89 12.98 5.63
CA ALA A 384 -40.22 13.22 6.16
C ALA A 384 -40.09 13.97 7.48
N THR A 385 -40.90 14.99 7.66
CA THR A 385 -40.94 15.81 8.86
C THR A 385 -42.30 15.69 9.54
N PHE A 386 -42.29 15.49 10.85
CA PHE A 386 -43.45 15.55 11.71
C PHE A 386 -43.36 16.78 12.62
N SER A 387 -44.44 17.58 12.66
CA SER A 387 -44.52 18.79 13.49
C SER A 387 -45.61 18.61 14.55
N PHE A 388 -45.29 19.03 15.78
CA PHE A 388 -46.15 18.93 16.96
C PHE A 388 -46.97 20.19 17.16
#